data_20288af481889bac3307d39cf3c53f85
#
_entry.id   20288af481889bac3307d39cf3c53f85
#
_cell.length_a   1.000
_cell.length_b   1.000
_cell.length_c   1.000
_cell.angle_alpha   90.00
_cell.angle_beta   90.00
_cell.angle_gamma   90.00
#
_symmetry.space_group_name_H-M   'P 1'
#
loop_
_entity.id
_entity.type
_entity.pdbx_description
1 polymer ?
#
loop_
_entity_poly.entity_id
_entity_poly.type
_entity_poly.pdbx_seq_one_letter_code
_entity_poly.pdbx_strand_id
1 'polypeptide(L)'
;MMVCRGTNAGKTIGAALATALVAALAACSSDNTKSPTSPGSGETVSVTGKVKHVFVVVLENKTFSTTFGGSSPVPYLTQTLASQGAELSGYYGTGHVSLDNYVSMISGQAGTPQTITDCATYADFQASGGTGENGQILGTGCVYPASVLTLADQLTAAKLTWKGYMGNMGFDPARESATCGHPALNTADLTQVAEAPSASVPLGDDYATRHDPFMYFHSIIDSPICQTNVVNLENNLQNDLASVSTTANFSFITPSLCDDGHDNPCANGQPGGYTSINAFLTKWIPIILASPAYQADGLLIINFDESNYTASASGGIESLTFPGYFCCNEQLGPNLAPYPQADTIHLSGSSAIVINYNNYGGDNTGAILLSPFIKAGTVSTTPYNHYSMLRTIEDIFRLSHLGNAQTDGLVPLGTDVFTNVN
;
A
#
# COMPACT_ATOMS: atom_id res chain seq x y z
N MET A 1 -19.99 -10.27 -53.68
CA MET A 1 -19.87 -10.26 -55.12
C MET A 1 -18.46 -9.80 -55.45
N MET A 2 -17.67 -10.76 -55.89
CA MET A 2 -16.57 -10.76 -56.85
C MET A 2 -15.33 -9.94 -56.44
N VAL A 3 -14.23 -10.56 -56.04
CA VAL A 3 -13.28 -11.49 -56.75
C VAL A 3 -12.40 -10.76 -57.78
N CYS A 4 -11.10 -10.80 -57.61
CA CYS A 4 -10.02 -11.39 -58.37
C CYS A 4 -8.70 -10.68 -58.03
N ARG A 5 -7.69 -11.30 -57.52
CA ARG A 5 -6.71 -12.28 -58.10
C ARG A 5 -5.77 -11.72 -59.15
N GLY A 6 -4.55 -12.01 -58.90
CA GLY A 6 -3.54 -12.36 -59.90
C GLY A 6 -2.21 -11.64 -59.71
N THR A 7 -1.18 -12.19 -59.55
CA THR A 7 -0.28 -13.32 -59.77
C THR A 7 1.10 -12.82 -60.18
N ASN A 8 2.09 -13.23 -59.46
CA ASN A 8 3.27 -14.05 -59.85
C ASN A 8 4.36 -13.55 -60.79
N ALA A 9 5.52 -13.92 -60.40
CA ALA A 9 6.73 -14.36 -61.09
C ALA A 9 7.87 -13.32 -61.05
N GLY A 10 9.09 -13.61 -60.70
CA GLY A 10 9.80 -14.85 -60.51
C GLY A 10 11.23 -14.70 -61.04
N LYS A 11 12.15 -15.45 -60.42
CA LYS A 11 13.50 -15.85 -60.93
C LYS A 11 14.66 -14.90 -60.66
N THR A 12 15.56 -15.26 -59.79
CA THR A 12 16.66 -16.26 -59.65
C THR A 12 17.99 -15.90 -60.36
N ILE A 13 19.05 -16.30 -59.61
CA ILE A 13 20.45 -16.58 -60.10
C ILE A 13 21.39 -15.37 -59.88
N GLY A 14 22.50 -15.47 -59.20
CA GLY A 14 23.37 -16.58 -58.83
C GLY A 14 24.63 -16.09 -58.12
N ALA A 15 25.24 -17.01 -57.55
CA ALA A 15 26.46 -17.27 -56.87
C ALA A 15 27.74 -16.48 -57.22
N ALA A 16 28.60 -16.23 -56.26
CA ALA A 16 29.87 -16.92 -56.05
C ALA A 16 30.98 -16.01 -55.48
N LEU A 17 31.57 -16.50 -54.40
CA LEU A 17 32.99 -16.51 -53.99
C LEU A 17 33.84 -15.22 -54.04
N ALA A 18 34.41 -14.80 -52.90
CA ALA A 18 35.75 -15.17 -52.46
C ALA A 18 36.24 -14.29 -51.29
N THR A 19 36.65 -14.96 -50.27
CA THR A 19 37.73 -14.68 -49.27
C THR A 19 38.60 -13.45 -49.43
N ALA A 20 38.76 -12.68 -48.31
CA ALA A 20 40.05 -12.29 -47.79
C ALA A 20 39.95 -11.72 -46.36
N LEU A 21 40.82 -12.22 -45.56
CA LEU A 21 41.12 -11.96 -44.16
C LEU A 21 41.89 -10.63 -44.01
N VAL A 22 41.48 -9.71 -43.15
CA VAL A 22 42.41 -8.81 -42.43
C VAL A 22 41.86 -8.45 -41.05
N ALA A 23 42.62 -8.78 -40.07
CA ALA A 23 42.42 -8.36 -38.66
C ALA A 23 42.76 -6.88 -38.48
N ALA A 24 41.90 -6.15 -37.78
CA ALA A 24 42.29 -4.88 -37.17
C ALA A 24 41.59 -4.75 -35.81
N LEU A 25 42.41 -4.57 -34.81
CA LEU A 25 42.08 -4.30 -33.42
C LEU A 25 41.22 -3.03 -33.29
N ALA A 26 40.09 -3.17 -32.69
CA ALA A 26 39.34 -2.05 -32.16
C ALA A 26 39.13 -2.27 -30.65
N ALA A 27 39.60 -1.35 -29.87
CA ALA A 27 39.43 -1.29 -28.41
C ALA A 27 37.95 -1.20 -28.08
N CYS A 28 37.44 -2.19 -27.36
CA CYS A 28 36.14 -2.12 -26.71
C CYS A 28 36.31 -1.36 -25.40
N SER A 29 35.72 -0.16 -25.33
CA SER A 29 35.36 0.43 -24.07
C SER A 29 34.18 -0.37 -23.49
N SER A 30 34.46 -1.09 -22.45
CA SER A 30 33.41 -1.79 -21.67
C SER A 30 32.63 -0.80 -20.84
N ASP A 31 31.46 -0.40 -21.32
CA ASP A 31 30.44 0.14 -20.45
C ASP A 31 29.91 -0.99 -19.55
N ASN A 32 30.41 -0.96 -18.31
CA ASN A 32 29.94 -1.79 -17.23
C ASN A 32 28.58 -1.25 -16.73
N THR A 33 27.49 -1.51 -17.42
CA THR A 33 26.17 -1.53 -16.81
C THR A 33 26.07 -2.79 -15.97
N LYS A 34 26.55 -2.70 -14.73
CA LYS A 34 26.18 -3.69 -13.71
C LYS A 34 24.70 -3.54 -13.44
N SER A 35 23.90 -4.50 -13.93
CA SER A 35 22.61 -4.79 -13.31
C SER A 35 22.84 -4.99 -11.81
N PRO A 36 22.00 -4.42 -10.93
CA PRO A 36 22.10 -4.69 -9.51
C PRO A 36 21.96 -6.20 -9.33
N THR A 37 23.01 -6.81 -8.77
CA THR A 37 22.96 -8.22 -8.35
C THR A 37 21.92 -8.32 -7.25
N SER A 38 20.87 -9.11 -7.50
CA SER A 38 19.93 -9.53 -6.47
C SER A 38 20.70 -10.07 -5.26
N PRO A 39 20.38 -9.63 -4.02
CA PRO A 39 20.88 -10.27 -2.83
C PRO A 39 20.40 -11.72 -2.81
N GLY A 40 21.27 -12.65 -2.43
CA GLY A 40 21.00 -14.08 -2.44
C GLY A 40 19.82 -14.45 -1.53
N SER A 41 19.06 -15.43 -1.96
CA SER A 41 17.99 -16.09 -1.21
C SER A 41 18.45 -16.52 0.18
N GLY A 42 17.76 -16.06 1.24
CA GLY A 42 17.79 -16.73 2.55
C GLY A 42 18.26 -15.92 3.75
N GLU A 43 18.37 -14.60 3.71
CA GLU A 43 18.57 -13.84 4.95
C GLU A 43 17.25 -13.68 5.70
N THR A 44 17.15 -14.35 6.84
CA THR A 44 16.12 -14.08 7.85
C THR A 44 16.29 -12.64 8.33
N VAL A 45 15.18 -11.92 8.48
CA VAL A 45 15.18 -10.56 9.03
C VAL A 45 15.93 -10.54 10.36
N SER A 46 16.95 -9.70 10.47
CA SER A 46 17.89 -9.71 11.60
C SER A 46 17.25 -9.42 12.96
N VAL A 47 15.99 -8.96 12.98
CA VAL A 47 15.20 -8.66 14.19
C VAL A 47 14.15 -9.73 14.50
N THR A 48 14.13 -10.86 13.79
CA THR A 48 13.21 -11.98 14.07
C THR A 48 13.30 -12.43 15.53
N GLY A 49 12.16 -12.41 16.23
CA GLY A 49 12.06 -12.73 17.66
C GLY A 49 12.63 -11.69 18.63
N LYS A 50 13.25 -10.59 18.13
CA LYS A 50 13.67 -9.42 18.94
C LYS A 50 12.55 -8.42 19.02
N VAL A 51 12.01 -8.01 17.88
CA VAL A 51 10.78 -7.19 17.80
C VAL A 51 9.58 -8.06 18.16
N LYS A 52 8.71 -7.56 19.04
CA LYS A 52 7.48 -8.24 19.47
C LYS A 52 6.24 -7.36 19.35
N HIS A 53 6.43 -6.05 19.14
CA HIS A 53 5.34 -5.09 18.92
C HIS A 53 5.64 -4.31 17.63
N VAL A 54 4.76 -4.45 16.66
CA VAL A 54 4.84 -3.75 15.38
C VAL A 54 3.65 -2.80 15.26
N PHE A 55 3.94 -1.54 14.96
CA PHE A 55 2.96 -0.49 14.70
C PHE A 55 3.11 -0.05 13.25
N VAL A 56 2.03 -0.07 12.48
CA VAL A 56 1.99 0.46 11.11
C VAL A 56 1.02 1.62 11.10
N VAL A 57 1.48 2.79 10.65
CA VAL A 57 0.65 3.98 10.41
C VAL A 57 0.65 4.22 8.91
N VAL A 58 -0.53 4.17 8.29
CA VAL A 58 -0.70 4.38 6.85
C VAL A 58 -1.26 5.77 6.60
N LEU A 59 -0.59 6.53 5.75
CA LEU A 59 -0.97 7.87 5.28
C LEU A 59 -1.31 7.80 3.79
N GLU A 60 -1.92 8.87 3.26
CA GLU A 60 -2.57 8.84 1.96
C GLU A 60 -1.89 9.71 0.90
N ASN A 61 -1.68 9.06 -0.28
CA ASN A 61 -1.48 9.70 -1.59
C ASN A 61 -0.34 10.73 -1.64
N LYS A 62 0.88 10.38 -1.22
CA LYS A 62 2.01 11.33 -1.27
C LYS A 62 3.24 10.75 -1.95
N THR A 63 3.71 11.49 -2.95
CA THR A 63 4.95 11.19 -3.68
C THR A 63 6.19 11.46 -2.83
N PHE A 64 7.16 10.57 -2.86
CA PHE A 64 8.44 10.73 -2.14
C PHE A 64 9.09 12.09 -2.38
N SER A 65 9.23 12.49 -3.64
CA SER A 65 9.92 13.73 -4.00
C SER A 65 9.27 14.99 -3.41
N THR A 66 7.94 14.99 -3.25
CA THR A 66 7.21 16.11 -2.64
C THR A 66 7.29 16.05 -1.12
N THR A 67 7.19 14.86 -0.55
CA THR A 67 7.16 14.66 0.90
C THR A 67 8.54 14.86 1.53
N PHE A 68 9.57 14.23 0.95
CA PHE A 68 10.93 14.17 1.49
C PHE A 68 11.91 15.13 0.78
N GLY A 69 11.43 15.90 -0.20
CA GLY A 69 12.25 16.90 -0.89
C GLY A 69 12.73 18.03 0.03
N GLY A 70 13.67 18.84 -0.45
CA GLY A 70 14.42 19.83 0.35
C GLY A 70 13.62 20.90 1.11
N SER A 71 12.32 21.06 0.84
CA SER A 71 11.38 21.93 1.56
C SER A 71 10.14 21.15 1.93
N SER A 72 10.32 20.09 2.71
CA SER A 72 9.22 19.20 3.09
C SER A 72 8.06 19.96 3.75
N PRO A 73 6.81 19.69 3.31
CA PRO A 73 5.61 20.24 3.95
C PRO A 73 5.25 19.53 5.27
N VAL A 74 5.96 18.43 5.62
CA VAL A 74 5.73 17.61 6.83
C VAL A 74 7.01 17.53 7.67
N PRO A 75 7.48 18.64 8.27
CA PRO A 75 8.78 18.68 8.93
C PRO A 75 8.90 17.72 10.13
N TYR A 76 7.78 17.40 10.79
CA TYR A 76 7.82 16.42 11.87
C TYR A 76 8.23 15.03 11.37
N LEU A 77 7.66 14.56 10.24
CA LEU A 77 8.02 13.28 9.63
C LEU A 77 9.46 13.29 9.10
N THR A 78 9.79 14.27 8.26
CA THR A 78 11.00 14.24 7.43
C THR A 78 12.25 14.81 8.11
N GLN A 79 12.10 15.59 9.17
CA GLN A 79 13.23 16.12 9.95
C GLN A 79 13.30 15.47 11.32
N THR A 80 12.20 15.45 12.08
CA THR A 80 12.23 14.96 13.45
C THR A 80 12.27 13.42 13.48
N LEU A 81 11.34 12.74 12.83
CA LEU A 81 11.28 11.28 12.88
C LEU A 81 12.36 10.62 12.03
N ALA A 82 12.63 11.11 10.83
CA ALA A 82 13.73 10.60 9.98
C ALA A 82 15.08 10.67 10.67
N SER A 83 15.35 11.75 11.43
CA SER A 83 16.61 11.88 12.19
C SER A 83 16.73 10.89 13.37
N GLN A 84 15.62 10.28 13.80
CA GLN A 84 15.58 9.32 14.91
C GLN A 84 15.54 7.86 14.48
N GLY A 85 15.24 7.59 13.20
CA GLY A 85 15.05 6.26 12.67
C GLY A 85 15.71 6.03 11.32
N ALA A 86 15.03 5.28 10.44
CA ALA A 86 15.45 5.04 9.06
C ALA A 86 14.47 5.67 8.09
N GLU A 87 15.00 6.34 7.07
CA GLU A 87 14.27 6.74 5.86
C GLU A 87 14.47 5.68 4.77
N LEU A 88 13.36 5.20 4.21
CA LEU A 88 13.35 4.32 3.05
C LEU A 88 12.98 5.13 1.82
N SER A 89 13.97 5.64 1.10
CA SER A 89 13.77 6.48 -0.08
C SER A 89 13.27 5.71 -1.30
N GLY A 90 13.44 4.38 -1.29
CA GLY A 90 12.99 3.46 -2.33
C GLY A 90 11.74 2.67 -1.91
N TYR A 91 10.80 3.22 -1.14
CA TYR A 91 9.58 2.52 -0.79
C TYR A 91 8.44 2.87 -1.74
N TYR A 92 7.68 1.84 -2.19
CA TYR A 92 6.67 1.93 -3.23
C TYR A 92 5.31 1.41 -2.73
N GLY A 93 4.21 2.03 -3.24
CA GLY A 93 2.89 1.41 -3.23
C GLY A 93 2.81 0.24 -4.22
N THR A 94 1.75 -0.56 -4.12
CA THR A 94 1.51 -1.75 -4.95
C THR A 94 0.32 -1.62 -5.90
N GLY A 95 -0.27 -0.47 -5.98
CA GLY A 95 -1.35 -0.16 -6.90
C GLY A 95 -1.74 1.30 -6.85
N HIS A 96 -2.71 1.68 -7.66
CA HIS A 96 -3.34 2.98 -7.60
C HIS A 96 -4.82 2.85 -7.35
N VAL A 97 -5.28 3.79 -6.57
CA VAL A 97 -6.47 3.87 -5.75
C VAL A 97 -6.25 3.07 -4.45
N SER A 98 -6.76 3.59 -3.30
CA SER A 98 -6.25 3.21 -1.97
C SER A 98 -6.45 1.73 -1.61
N LEU A 99 -7.64 1.17 -1.83
CA LEU A 99 -8.04 -0.11 -1.25
C LEU A 99 -7.13 -1.30 -1.63
N ASP A 100 -6.62 -1.38 -2.85
CA ASP A 100 -5.76 -2.49 -3.25
C ASP A 100 -4.42 -2.46 -2.53
N ASN A 101 -3.90 -1.27 -2.20
CA ASN A 101 -2.72 -1.10 -1.36
C ASN A 101 -2.96 -1.59 0.07
N TYR A 102 -4.10 -1.20 0.69
CA TYR A 102 -4.46 -1.66 2.03
C TYR A 102 -4.63 -3.18 2.10
N VAL A 103 -5.33 -3.77 1.12
CA VAL A 103 -5.50 -5.22 0.99
C VAL A 103 -4.14 -5.92 0.86
N SER A 104 -3.23 -5.36 0.05
CA SER A 104 -1.90 -5.93 -0.17
C SER A 104 -1.06 -5.95 1.10
N MET A 105 -1.16 -4.90 1.95
CA MET A 105 -0.38 -4.78 3.20
C MET A 105 -0.68 -5.86 4.24
N ILE A 106 -1.88 -6.45 4.22
CA ILE A 106 -2.25 -7.46 5.24
C ILE A 106 -2.52 -8.86 4.68
N SER A 107 -2.63 -9.03 3.37
CA SER A 107 -2.95 -10.33 2.77
C SER A 107 -2.02 -10.74 1.63
N GLY A 108 -1.27 -9.81 1.08
CA GLY A 108 -0.47 -10.04 -0.11
C GLY A 108 -1.29 -10.29 -1.38
N GLN A 109 -2.62 -10.09 -1.36
CA GLN A 109 -3.44 -10.16 -2.56
C GLN A 109 -3.20 -8.91 -3.41
N ALA A 110 -3.08 -9.12 -4.73
CA ALA A 110 -3.02 -8.04 -5.71
C ALA A 110 -4.43 -7.50 -6.00
N GLY A 111 -4.50 -6.33 -6.64
CA GLY A 111 -5.75 -5.67 -6.97
C GLY A 111 -6.72 -6.52 -7.79
N THR A 112 -8.00 -6.25 -7.60
CA THR A 112 -9.12 -6.74 -8.43
C THR A 112 -9.78 -5.55 -9.12
N PRO A 113 -10.65 -5.74 -10.12
CA PRO A 113 -11.37 -4.63 -10.73
C PRO A 113 -12.16 -3.78 -9.74
N GLN A 114 -12.58 -4.36 -8.61
CA GLN A 114 -13.32 -3.65 -7.57
C GLN A 114 -12.39 -2.92 -6.59
N THR A 115 -11.27 -3.52 -6.20
CA THR A 115 -10.35 -2.87 -5.25
C THR A 115 -9.61 -1.70 -5.87
N ILE A 116 -9.26 -1.76 -7.17
CA ILE A 116 -8.66 -0.61 -7.89
C ILE A 116 -9.68 0.52 -8.19
N THR A 117 -10.89 0.43 -7.67
CA THR A 117 -11.93 1.47 -7.71
C THR A 117 -12.56 1.68 -6.33
N ASP A 118 -11.79 1.42 -5.26
CA ASP A 118 -12.17 1.60 -3.85
C ASP A 118 -13.46 0.88 -3.44
N CYS A 119 -13.86 -0.12 -4.20
CA CYS A 119 -15.04 -0.92 -3.88
C CYS A 119 -16.28 -0.08 -3.53
N ALA A 120 -16.62 0.92 -4.34
CA ALA A 120 -17.76 1.82 -4.11
C ALA A 120 -19.11 1.09 -3.88
N THR A 121 -19.21 -0.15 -4.34
CA THR A 121 -20.19 -1.14 -3.89
C THR A 121 -19.45 -2.21 -3.11
N TYR A 122 -19.75 -2.39 -1.83
CA TYR A 122 -19.11 -3.36 -0.93
C TYR A 122 -19.44 -4.80 -1.38
N ALA A 123 -18.81 -5.19 -2.50
CA ALA A 123 -19.18 -6.37 -3.27
C ALA A 123 -18.56 -7.63 -2.68
N ASP A 124 -19.40 -8.61 -2.32
CA ASP A 124 -18.99 -9.95 -1.97
C ASP A 124 -18.23 -10.62 -3.12
N PHE A 125 -17.10 -11.27 -2.81
CA PHE A 125 -16.21 -11.82 -3.81
C PHE A 125 -16.79 -13.05 -4.49
N GLN A 126 -16.91 -13.00 -5.81
CA GLN A 126 -17.37 -14.11 -6.64
C GLN A 126 -16.15 -14.85 -7.22
N ALA A 127 -15.75 -15.92 -6.57
CA ALA A 127 -14.62 -16.73 -7.01
C ALA A 127 -14.94 -17.45 -8.34
N SER A 128 -14.04 -17.34 -9.31
CA SER A 128 -14.15 -18.03 -10.59
C SER A 128 -13.58 -19.46 -10.58
N GLY A 129 -13.07 -19.89 -9.41
CA GLY A 129 -12.44 -21.19 -9.17
C GLY A 129 -10.94 -21.20 -9.37
N GLY A 130 -10.23 -21.87 -8.46
CA GLY A 130 -8.78 -21.96 -8.47
C GLY A 130 -8.08 -20.77 -7.82
N THR A 131 -6.75 -20.85 -7.84
CA THR A 131 -5.85 -19.80 -7.38
C THR A 131 -4.80 -19.54 -8.43
N GLY A 132 -4.39 -18.29 -8.59
CA GLY A 132 -3.25 -17.89 -9.39
C GLY A 132 -1.92 -18.16 -8.68
N GLU A 133 -0.85 -17.64 -9.25
CA GLU A 133 0.49 -17.66 -8.66
C GLU A 133 0.46 -17.01 -7.27
N ASN A 134 1.31 -17.46 -6.36
CA ASN A 134 1.37 -16.99 -4.98
C ASN A 134 0.02 -17.05 -4.22
N GLY A 135 -0.89 -17.95 -4.59
CA GLY A 135 -2.17 -18.07 -3.90
C GLY A 135 -3.14 -16.91 -4.15
N GLN A 136 -2.95 -16.14 -5.21
CA GLN A 136 -3.88 -15.08 -5.61
C GLN A 136 -5.25 -15.68 -5.94
N ILE A 137 -6.31 -15.24 -5.27
CA ILE A 137 -7.66 -15.73 -5.58
C ILE A 137 -8.12 -15.19 -6.94
N LEU A 138 -8.77 -16.06 -7.74
CA LEU A 138 -9.31 -15.67 -9.04
C LEU A 138 -10.81 -15.36 -8.95
N GLY A 139 -11.21 -14.19 -9.44
CA GLY A 139 -12.62 -13.77 -9.41
C GLY A 139 -12.80 -12.26 -9.43
N THR A 140 -13.95 -11.82 -9.00
CA THR A 140 -14.37 -10.40 -8.95
C THR A 140 -15.05 -10.11 -7.62
N GLY A 141 -14.92 -8.89 -7.14
CA GLY A 141 -15.41 -8.46 -5.83
C GLY A 141 -14.26 -7.93 -4.98
N CYS A 142 -14.59 -7.42 -3.81
CA CYS A 142 -13.61 -6.84 -2.90
C CYS A 142 -13.66 -7.46 -1.49
N VAL A 143 -14.78 -8.11 -1.09
CA VAL A 143 -14.88 -8.77 0.20
C VAL A 143 -14.49 -10.24 0.03
N TYR A 144 -13.24 -10.54 0.36
CA TYR A 144 -12.61 -11.83 0.11
C TYR A 144 -13.20 -12.96 0.96
N PRO A 145 -13.34 -14.18 0.42
CA PRO A 145 -13.85 -15.32 1.18
C PRO A 145 -12.93 -15.71 2.33
N ALA A 146 -13.47 -16.33 3.37
CA ALA A 146 -12.73 -16.72 4.57
C ALA A 146 -11.51 -17.65 4.33
N SER A 147 -11.40 -18.24 3.14
CA SER A 147 -10.23 -19.03 2.74
C SER A 147 -9.02 -18.18 2.34
N VAL A 148 -9.19 -16.89 2.07
CA VAL A 148 -8.11 -15.93 1.83
C VAL A 148 -7.69 -15.37 3.18
N LEU A 149 -6.53 -15.83 3.65
CA LEU A 149 -6.02 -15.46 4.97
C LEU A 149 -5.34 -14.09 4.95
N THR A 150 -5.38 -13.44 6.11
CA THR A 150 -4.68 -12.20 6.39
C THR A 150 -3.59 -12.40 7.45
N LEU A 151 -2.73 -11.41 7.61
CA LEU A 151 -1.79 -11.34 8.74
C LEU A 151 -2.50 -11.48 10.09
N ALA A 152 -3.72 -10.92 10.22
CA ALA A 152 -4.53 -11.02 11.43
C ALA A 152 -4.96 -12.48 11.74
N ASP A 153 -5.31 -13.26 10.72
CA ASP A 153 -5.61 -14.69 10.86
C ASP A 153 -4.38 -15.48 11.31
N GLN A 154 -3.24 -15.21 10.71
CA GLN A 154 -1.98 -15.85 11.06
C GLN A 154 -1.55 -15.55 12.51
N LEU A 155 -1.65 -14.26 12.92
CA LEU A 155 -1.36 -13.85 14.30
C LEU A 155 -2.29 -14.55 15.29
N THR A 156 -3.58 -14.58 14.99
CA THR A 156 -4.58 -15.27 15.82
C THR A 156 -4.24 -16.78 15.96
N ALA A 157 -3.90 -17.44 14.87
CA ALA A 157 -3.50 -18.84 14.86
C ALA A 157 -2.20 -19.07 15.65
N ALA A 158 -1.27 -18.13 15.63
CA ALA A 158 -0.02 -18.13 16.39
C ALA A 158 -0.20 -17.72 17.87
N LYS A 159 -1.42 -17.38 18.30
CA LYS A 159 -1.75 -16.86 19.64
C LYS A 159 -1.06 -15.52 19.95
N LEU A 160 -0.83 -14.74 18.94
CA LEU A 160 -0.39 -13.36 19.01
C LEU A 160 -1.61 -12.42 18.89
N THR A 161 -1.50 -11.23 19.46
CA THR A 161 -2.57 -10.25 19.48
C THR A 161 -2.40 -9.24 18.34
N TRP A 162 -3.52 -8.78 17.79
CA TRP A 162 -3.53 -7.74 16.77
C TRP A 162 -4.71 -6.79 16.96
N LYS A 163 -4.58 -5.56 16.52
CA LYS A 163 -5.66 -4.57 16.46
C LYS A 163 -5.56 -3.68 15.24
N GLY A 164 -6.72 -3.29 14.71
CA GLY A 164 -6.92 -2.18 13.78
C GLY A 164 -7.51 -0.98 14.53
N TYR A 165 -6.86 0.17 14.41
CA TYR A 165 -7.30 1.43 15.01
C TYR A 165 -7.67 2.40 13.88
N MET A 166 -8.97 2.68 13.73
CA MET A 166 -9.51 3.44 12.61
C MET A 166 -9.98 4.82 13.07
N GLY A 167 -9.43 5.86 12.45
CA GLY A 167 -9.77 7.25 12.77
C GLY A 167 -11.24 7.54 12.51
N ASN A 168 -11.92 8.12 13.48
CA ASN A 168 -13.30 8.56 13.45
C ASN A 168 -14.36 7.47 13.23
N MET A 169 -14.00 6.18 13.13
CA MET A 169 -14.95 5.08 12.90
C MET A 169 -16.12 5.13 13.91
N GLY A 170 -17.35 5.16 13.39
CA GLY A 170 -18.58 5.21 14.15
C GLY A 170 -18.96 6.58 14.69
N PHE A 171 -18.43 7.65 14.14
CA PHE A 171 -18.87 9.01 14.48
C PHE A 171 -20.27 9.29 13.97
N ASP A 172 -20.66 8.73 12.82
CA ASP A 172 -22.06 8.59 12.41
C ASP A 172 -22.49 7.12 12.40
N PRO A 173 -23.23 6.68 13.44
CA PRO A 173 -23.69 5.29 13.51
C PRO A 173 -24.72 4.91 12.43
N ALA A 174 -25.19 5.86 11.60
CA ALA A 174 -26.01 5.57 10.43
C ALA A 174 -25.17 5.14 9.22
N ARG A 175 -23.87 5.44 9.20
CA ARG A 175 -22.93 5.05 8.15
C ARG A 175 -22.24 3.74 8.48
N GLU A 176 -21.67 3.64 9.69
CA GLU A 176 -21.00 2.44 10.16
C GLU A 176 -20.98 2.35 11.70
N SER A 177 -20.60 1.17 12.19
CA SER A 177 -20.44 0.89 13.61
C SER A 177 -19.12 1.43 14.15
N ALA A 178 -19.04 1.79 15.43
CA ALA A 178 -17.81 2.20 16.11
C ALA A 178 -16.82 1.04 16.36
N THR A 179 -17.20 -0.17 16.03
CA THR A 179 -16.35 -1.37 16.02
C THR A 179 -16.73 -2.23 14.83
N CYS A 180 -15.73 -2.80 14.12
CA CYS A 180 -16.00 -3.62 12.94
C CYS A 180 -16.93 -2.89 11.95
N GLY A 181 -16.60 -1.64 11.65
CA GLY A 181 -17.46 -0.73 10.89
C GLY A 181 -17.36 -0.97 9.39
N HIS A 182 -18.39 -1.59 8.79
CA HIS A 182 -18.44 -1.84 7.35
C HIS A 182 -19.86 -1.75 6.81
N PRO A 183 -20.04 -1.48 5.50
CA PRO A 183 -21.34 -1.53 4.85
C PRO A 183 -21.94 -2.96 4.85
N ALA A 184 -23.24 -3.06 4.60
CA ALA A 184 -23.83 -4.36 4.30
C ALA A 184 -23.31 -4.89 2.94
N LEU A 185 -23.10 -6.21 2.83
CA LEU A 185 -22.64 -6.83 1.59
C LEU A 185 -23.53 -6.45 0.40
N ASN A 186 -22.89 -6.17 -0.73
CA ASN A 186 -23.53 -5.80 -1.99
C ASN A 186 -24.36 -4.51 -1.94
N THR A 187 -24.06 -3.62 -0.99
CA THR A 187 -24.61 -2.25 -0.93
C THR A 187 -23.57 -1.20 -1.24
N ALA A 188 -24.02 0.01 -1.54
CA ALA A 188 -23.12 1.15 -1.68
C ALA A 188 -22.40 1.43 -0.36
N ASP A 189 -21.10 1.73 -0.46
CA ASP A 189 -20.33 2.21 0.66
C ASP A 189 -20.55 3.72 0.84
N LEU A 190 -21.19 4.09 1.95
CA LEU A 190 -21.48 5.49 2.28
C LEU A 190 -20.25 6.25 2.80
N THR A 191 -19.16 5.54 3.13
CA THR A 191 -17.93 6.12 3.66
C THR A 191 -16.92 6.53 2.57
N GLN A 192 -17.32 6.43 1.29
CA GLN A 192 -16.49 6.86 0.15
C GLN A 192 -16.17 8.35 0.16
N VAL A 193 -17.00 9.16 0.81
CA VAL A 193 -16.82 10.61 0.95
C VAL A 193 -17.03 10.98 2.41
N ALA A 194 -16.15 11.84 2.93
CA ALA A 194 -16.27 12.35 4.30
C ALA A 194 -17.58 13.12 4.49
N GLU A 195 -18.20 12.96 5.65
CA GLU A 195 -19.39 13.71 6.05
C GLU A 195 -19.01 14.97 6.83
N ALA A 196 -19.51 16.11 6.36
CA ALA A 196 -19.31 17.38 7.05
C ALA A 196 -20.08 17.43 8.39
N PRO A 197 -19.60 18.19 9.38
CA PRO A 197 -20.31 18.43 10.63
C PRO A 197 -21.76 18.90 10.41
N SER A 198 -22.67 18.29 11.17
CA SER A 198 -24.10 18.59 11.11
C SER A 198 -24.70 18.62 12.52
N ALA A 199 -26.00 18.93 12.65
CA ALA A 199 -26.68 18.90 13.94
C ALA A 199 -26.81 17.49 14.52
N SER A 200 -26.89 16.46 13.66
CA SER A 200 -26.94 15.04 14.02
C SER A 200 -25.56 14.43 14.27
N VAL A 201 -24.54 14.91 13.54
CA VAL A 201 -23.15 14.45 13.60
C VAL A 201 -22.25 15.67 13.83
N PRO A 202 -22.10 16.18 15.05
CA PRO A 202 -21.47 17.47 15.31
C PRO A 202 -19.97 17.55 14.94
N LEU A 203 -19.28 16.42 14.90
CA LEU A 203 -17.88 16.34 14.50
C LEU A 203 -17.71 16.05 12.99
N GLY A 204 -18.81 15.67 12.31
CA GLY A 204 -18.72 15.04 11.01
C GLY A 204 -18.23 13.59 11.13
N ASP A 205 -18.15 12.89 10.01
CA ASP A 205 -17.61 11.55 9.94
C ASP A 205 -16.73 11.41 8.71
N ASP A 206 -15.45 11.21 8.92
CA ASP A 206 -14.45 11.04 7.87
C ASP A 206 -13.69 9.71 7.98
N TYR A 207 -14.31 8.69 8.59
CA TYR A 207 -13.90 7.30 8.45
C TYR A 207 -14.11 6.85 7.00
N ALA A 208 -13.21 6.01 6.50
CA ALA A 208 -13.32 5.38 5.19
C ALA A 208 -13.10 3.86 5.30
N THR A 209 -14.15 3.08 4.95
CA THR A 209 -14.03 1.61 4.95
C THR A 209 -12.89 1.14 4.05
N ARG A 210 -12.66 1.80 2.88
CA ARG A 210 -11.56 1.46 1.96
C ARG A 210 -10.16 1.59 2.58
N HIS A 211 -10.00 2.34 3.66
CA HIS A 211 -8.75 2.47 4.41
C HIS A 211 -8.67 1.50 5.61
N ASP A 212 -9.68 0.65 5.78
CA ASP A 212 -9.72 -0.42 6.79
C ASP A 212 -9.67 -1.79 6.11
N PRO A 213 -8.47 -2.35 5.88
CA PRO A 213 -8.34 -3.60 5.13
C PRO A 213 -9.03 -4.79 5.79
N PHE A 214 -9.21 -4.76 7.10
CA PHE A 214 -9.82 -5.87 7.85
C PHE A 214 -11.29 -6.08 7.46
N MET A 215 -11.96 -5.05 7.00
CA MET A 215 -13.36 -5.11 6.60
C MET A 215 -13.59 -5.85 5.29
N TYR A 216 -12.54 -6.19 4.56
CA TYR A 216 -12.65 -6.84 3.27
C TYR A 216 -12.37 -8.35 3.30
N PHE A 217 -12.44 -8.99 4.47
CA PHE A 217 -12.18 -10.43 4.63
C PHE A 217 -13.23 -11.10 5.53
N HIS A 218 -13.94 -12.09 4.97
CA HIS A 218 -14.93 -12.89 5.71
C HIS A 218 -14.33 -13.63 6.91
N SER A 219 -13.02 -13.95 6.90
CA SER A 219 -12.33 -14.51 8.06
C SER A 219 -12.37 -13.57 9.28
N ILE A 220 -12.51 -12.28 9.04
CA ILE A 220 -12.55 -11.24 10.08
C ILE A 220 -13.99 -10.77 10.34
N ILE A 221 -14.70 -10.28 9.32
CA ILE A 221 -16.03 -9.66 9.50
C ILE A 221 -17.08 -10.64 10.02
N ASP A 222 -16.97 -11.92 9.71
CA ASP A 222 -17.88 -12.97 10.19
C ASP A 222 -17.46 -13.51 11.58
N SER A 223 -16.34 -13.05 12.12
CA SER A 223 -15.81 -13.49 13.41
C SER A 223 -16.13 -12.50 14.53
N PRO A 224 -16.49 -12.98 15.74
CA PRO A 224 -16.66 -12.10 16.90
C PRO A 224 -15.41 -11.28 17.25
N ILE A 225 -14.23 -11.70 16.81
CA ILE A 225 -12.96 -11.00 17.04
C ILE A 225 -12.94 -9.61 16.38
N CYS A 226 -13.67 -9.42 15.29
CA CYS A 226 -13.81 -8.15 14.60
C CYS A 226 -14.26 -7.02 15.56
N GLN A 227 -15.29 -7.29 16.35
CA GLN A 227 -15.88 -6.32 17.30
C GLN A 227 -14.91 -5.87 18.41
N THR A 228 -13.89 -6.67 18.70
CA THR A 228 -12.91 -6.39 19.75
C THR A 228 -11.59 -5.87 19.21
N ASN A 229 -11.27 -6.18 17.95
CA ASN A 229 -9.96 -5.93 17.41
C ASN A 229 -9.94 -4.79 16.38
N VAL A 230 -11.04 -4.51 15.68
CA VAL A 230 -11.13 -3.35 14.78
C VAL A 230 -12.01 -2.29 15.46
N VAL A 231 -11.37 -1.23 15.92
CA VAL A 231 -11.93 -0.27 16.86
C VAL A 231 -11.61 1.17 16.48
N ASN A 232 -12.43 2.09 16.97
CA ASN A 232 -12.17 3.52 16.85
C ASN A 232 -10.83 3.90 17.49
N LEU A 233 -9.99 4.66 16.76
CA LEU A 233 -8.64 5.04 17.18
C LEU A 233 -8.65 5.94 18.41
N GLU A 234 -9.46 6.99 18.39
CA GLU A 234 -9.46 8.06 19.40
C GLU A 234 -9.83 7.55 20.78
N ASN A 235 -10.70 6.55 20.84
CA ASN A 235 -11.23 6.00 22.08
C ASN A 235 -10.38 4.87 22.66
N ASN A 236 -9.53 4.21 21.84
CA ASN A 236 -8.89 2.95 22.23
C ASN A 236 -7.37 3.01 22.28
N LEU A 237 -6.70 3.60 21.28
CA LEU A 237 -5.24 3.47 21.09
C LEU A 237 -4.46 3.85 22.36
N GLN A 238 -4.72 5.02 22.92
CA GLN A 238 -3.96 5.50 24.08
C GLN A 238 -4.14 4.59 25.30
N ASN A 239 -5.33 4.03 25.52
CA ASN A 239 -5.61 3.12 26.64
C ASN A 239 -4.88 1.77 26.44
N ASP A 240 -4.87 1.25 25.23
CA ASP A 240 -4.21 -0.02 24.90
C ASP A 240 -2.69 0.10 24.99
N LEU A 241 -2.12 1.28 24.76
CA LEU A 241 -0.68 1.55 24.89
C LEU A 241 -0.21 1.70 26.35
N ALA A 242 -1.08 1.66 27.35
CA ALA A 242 -0.73 1.91 28.75
C ALA A 242 0.24 0.88 29.36
N SER A 243 0.29 -0.34 28.84
CA SER A 243 1.21 -1.40 29.31
C SER A 243 1.58 -2.36 28.18
N VAL A 244 2.68 -3.11 28.36
CA VAL A 244 3.09 -4.18 27.42
C VAL A 244 2.00 -5.23 27.25
N SER A 245 1.26 -5.55 28.32
CA SER A 245 0.24 -6.61 28.28
C SER A 245 -1.08 -6.19 27.63
N THR A 246 -1.34 -4.90 27.49
CA THR A 246 -2.54 -4.36 26.82
C THR A 246 -2.26 -3.94 25.39
N THR A 247 -0.98 -3.72 25.04
CA THR A 247 -0.58 -3.38 23.67
C THR A 247 -0.55 -4.64 22.80
N ALA A 248 -1.20 -4.60 21.65
CA ALA A 248 -1.20 -5.70 20.69
C ALA A 248 0.19 -5.93 20.08
N ASN A 249 0.53 -7.19 19.75
CA ASN A 249 1.76 -7.50 19.04
C ASN A 249 1.81 -6.83 17.66
N PHE A 250 0.66 -6.69 17.00
CA PHE A 250 0.53 -5.96 15.74
C PHE A 250 -0.61 -4.92 15.85
N SER A 251 -0.28 -3.68 15.57
CA SER A 251 -1.20 -2.55 15.57
C SER A 251 -1.19 -1.88 14.20
N PHE A 252 -2.30 -1.93 13.48
CA PHE A 252 -2.50 -1.25 12.21
C PHE A 252 -3.33 0.01 12.47
N ILE A 253 -2.80 1.16 12.11
CA ILE A 253 -3.35 2.47 12.48
C ILE A 253 -3.62 3.25 11.21
N THR A 254 -4.88 3.53 10.95
CA THR A 254 -5.33 4.35 9.83
C THR A 254 -6.00 5.59 10.37
N PRO A 255 -5.44 6.78 10.12
CA PRO A 255 -6.11 8.04 10.44
C PRO A 255 -7.41 8.21 9.61
N SER A 256 -8.23 9.20 9.95
CA SER A 256 -9.39 9.56 9.14
C SER A 256 -8.98 10.21 7.81
N LEU A 257 -9.90 10.33 6.82
CA LEU A 257 -9.66 10.97 5.51
C LEU A 257 -9.05 12.38 5.59
N CYS A 258 -9.34 13.10 6.68
CA CYS A 258 -8.67 14.37 6.93
C CYS A 258 -7.24 14.15 7.44
N ASP A 259 -7.08 13.31 8.45
CA ASP A 259 -5.84 13.17 9.21
C ASP A 259 -4.77 12.34 8.48
N ASP A 260 -5.16 11.44 7.57
CA ASP A 260 -4.24 10.69 6.70
C ASP A 260 -3.68 11.53 5.55
N GLY A 261 -4.32 12.67 5.24
CA GLY A 261 -3.92 13.59 4.20
C GLY A 261 -4.63 13.41 2.87
N HIS A 262 -5.63 12.53 2.79
CA HIS A 262 -6.43 12.32 1.59
C HIS A 262 -7.21 13.60 1.24
N ASP A 263 -8.01 14.10 2.18
CA ASP A 263 -8.85 15.27 1.97
C ASP A 263 -8.07 16.58 2.15
N ASN A 264 -8.27 17.53 1.24
CA ASN A 264 -7.73 18.88 1.33
C ASN A 264 -8.58 19.91 0.55
N PRO A 265 -9.40 20.75 1.22
CA PRO A 265 -9.59 20.81 2.67
C PRO A 265 -10.36 19.61 3.23
N CYS A 266 -10.33 19.42 4.54
CA CYS A 266 -11.16 18.45 5.25
C CYS A 266 -12.66 18.83 5.14
N ALA A 267 -13.56 17.86 5.31
CA ALA A 267 -15.02 18.08 5.23
C ALA A 267 -15.55 19.10 6.24
N ASN A 268 -14.87 19.26 7.37
CA ASN A 268 -15.16 20.29 8.39
C ASN A 268 -14.59 21.67 8.04
N GLY A 269 -13.98 21.86 6.85
CA GLY A 269 -13.38 23.10 6.39
C GLY A 269 -12.00 23.44 6.97
N GLN A 270 -11.42 22.57 7.80
CA GLN A 270 -10.06 22.76 8.29
C GLN A 270 -9.02 22.41 7.20
N PRO A 271 -7.78 22.91 7.30
CA PRO A 271 -6.71 22.50 6.41
C PRO A 271 -6.45 21.00 6.50
N GLY A 272 -6.44 20.33 5.34
CA GLY A 272 -6.14 18.91 5.19
C GLY A 272 -4.75 18.67 4.58
N GLY A 273 -4.58 17.52 3.93
CA GLY A 273 -3.35 17.15 3.24
C GLY A 273 -2.16 17.10 4.18
N TYR A 274 -1.03 17.66 3.78
CA TYR A 274 0.19 17.66 4.61
C TYR A 274 0.04 18.36 5.97
N THR A 275 -0.86 19.32 6.09
CA THR A 275 -1.09 20.04 7.35
C THR A 275 -1.70 19.11 8.39
N SER A 276 -2.72 18.36 8.02
CA SER A 276 -3.38 17.40 8.90
C SER A 276 -2.48 16.20 9.20
N ILE A 277 -1.75 15.67 8.21
CA ILE A 277 -0.72 14.65 8.43
C ILE A 277 0.25 15.08 9.53
N ASN A 278 0.81 16.31 9.42
CA ASN A 278 1.76 16.80 10.40
C ASN A 278 1.14 16.94 11.80
N ALA A 279 -0.11 17.37 11.90
CA ALA A 279 -0.85 17.48 13.16
C ALA A 279 -1.10 16.09 13.76
N PHE A 280 -1.59 15.13 12.97
CA PHE A 280 -1.81 13.75 13.39
C PHE A 280 -0.54 13.10 13.94
N LEU A 281 0.55 13.15 13.17
CA LEU A 281 1.83 12.57 13.58
C LEU A 281 2.38 13.22 14.84
N THR A 282 2.29 14.54 14.95
CA THR A 282 2.74 15.29 16.16
C THR A 282 1.95 14.90 17.40
N LYS A 283 0.67 14.56 17.25
CA LYS A 283 -0.19 14.11 18.35
C LYS A 283 0.09 12.66 18.75
N TRP A 284 0.08 11.73 17.80
CA TRP A 284 0.01 10.31 18.11
C TRP A 284 1.37 9.61 18.20
N ILE A 285 2.35 10.02 17.40
CA ILE A 285 3.64 9.33 17.40
C ILE A 285 4.36 9.43 18.74
N PRO A 286 4.41 10.58 19.44
CA PRO A 286 5.01 10.63 20.78
C PRO A 286 4.35 9.69 21.79
N ILE A 287 3.04 9.46 21.68
CA ILE A 287 2.30 8.54 22.56
C ILE A 287 2.74 7.09 22.29
N ILE A 288 2.86 6.70 21.01
CA ILE A 288 3.32 5.37 20.61
C ILE A 288 4.77 5.16 21.08
N LEU A 289 5.66 6.10 20.79
CA LEU A 289 7.08 6.01 21.14
C LEU A 289 7.32 5.98 22.65
N ALA A 290 6.45 6.62 23.45
CA ALA A 290 6.53 6.60 24.90
C ALA A 290 5.90 5.35 25.53
N SER A 291 5.20 4.51 24.76
CA SER A 291 4.53 3.33 25.30
C SER A 291 5.53 2.28 25.81
N PRO A 292 5.21 1.56 26.92
CA PRO A 292 6.09 0.52 27.45
C PRO A 292 6.43 -0.58 26.43
N ALA A 293 5.49 -0.92 25.55
CA ALA A 293 5.67 -1.94 24.53
C ALA A 293 6.66 -1.49 23.45
N TYR A 294 6.53 -0.27 22.93
CA TYR A 294 7.48 0.26 21.96
C TYR A 294 8.88 0.37 22.58
N GLN A 295 9.00 0.88 23.80
CA GLN A 295 10.29 1.02 24.49
C GLN A 295 11.00 -0.31 24.75
N ALA A 296 10.23 -1.38 24.95
CA ALA A 296 10.79 -2.72 25.17
C ALA A 296 11.37 -3.35 23.90
N ASP A 297 10.60 -3.36 22.81
CA ASP A 297 10.95 -4.11 21.61
C ASP A 297 10.15 -3.66 20.37
N GLY A 298 9.74 -2.41 20.29
CA GLY A 298 8.84 -1.91 19.28
C GLY A 298 9.50 -1.66 17.91
N LEU A 299 8.70 -1.79 16.85
CA LEU A 299 8.96 -1.28 15.51
C LEU A 299 7.77 -0.44 15.09
N LEU A 300 8.00 0.82 14.78
CA LEU A 300 7.01 1.70 14.17
C LEU A 300 7.37 1.92 12.70
N ILE A 301 6.41 1.68 11.82
CA ILE A 301 6.48 1.92 10.37
C ILE A 301 5.46 3.01 10.04
N ILE A 302 5.88 4.07 9.37
CA ILE A 302 5.02 5.13 8.84
C ILE A 302 5.25 5.14 7.34
N ASN A 303 4.23 4.75 6.58
CA ASN A 303 4.27 4.71 5.13
C ASN A 303 3.06 5.44 4.53
N PHE A 304 3.11 5.66 3.23
CA PHE A 304 1.95 6.07 2.44
C PHE A 304 1.49 4.88 1.61
N ASP A 305 0.20 4.80 1.37
CA ASP A 305 -0.41 3.75 0.56
C ASP A 305 0.09 3.79 -0.88
N GLU A 306 -0.03 4.95 -1.52
CA GLU A 306 0.39 5.20 -2.89
C GLU A 306 0.93 6.62 -3.07
N SER A 307 1.48 6.92 -4.26
CA SER A 307 1.84 8.29 -4.61
C SER A 307 0.65 9.04 -5.20
N ASN A 308 0.80 10.37 -5.35
CA ASN A 308 -0.22 11.19 -5.96
C ASN A 308 -0.15 11.12 -7.50
N TYR A 309 -1.28 11.36 -8.17
CA TYR A 309 -1.36 11.52 -9.62
C TYR A 309 -0.76 12.87 -10.07
N THR A 310 -0.45 12.98 -11.37
CA THR A 310 -0.19 14.25 -12.03
C THR A 310 -1.45 14.72 -12.75
N ALA A 311 -1.75 16.03 -12.66
CA ALA A 311 -2.93 16.60 -13.30
C ALA A 311 -2.55 17.59 -14.40
N SER A 312 -3.32 17.58 -15.49
CA SER A 312 -3.25 18.58 -16.55
C SER A 312 -4.66 18.90 -17.06
N ALA A 313 -4.90 20.14 -17.49
CA ALA A 313 -6.21 20.54 -18.01
C ALA A 313 -6.05 21.25 -19.36
N SER A 314 -6.89 20.88 -20.34
CA SER A 314 -6.95 21.50 -21.66
C SER A 314 -8.34 21.37 -22.29
N GLY A 315 -8.88 22.44 -22.83
CA GLY A 315 -10.13 22.42 -23.61
C GLY A 315 -11.36 21.90 -22.87
N GLY A 316 -11.43 22.05 -21.52
CA GLY A 316 -12.51 21.52 -20.69
C GLY A 316 -12.32 20.06 -20.27
N ILE A 317 -11.21 19.45 -20.64
CA ILE A 317 -10.83 18.11 -20.21
C ILE A 317 -9.74 18.24 -19.14
N GLU A 318 -9.97 17.63 -17.98
CA GLU A 318 -8.95 17.39 -16.96
C GLU A 318 -8.40 15.98 -17.15
N SER A 319 -7.09 15.85 -17.19
CA SER A 319 -6.40 14.56 -17.31
C SER A 319 -5.61 14.29 -16.05
N LEU A 320 -5.98 13.23 -15.32
CA LEU A 320 -5.26 12.70 -14.18
C LEU A 320 -4.42 11.51 -14.66
N THR A 321 -3.14 11.48 -14.31
CA THR A 321 -2.24 10.42 -14.76
C THR A 321 -1.52 9.81 -13.58
N PHE A 322 -1.69 8.52 -13.43
CA PHE A 322 -0.96 7.65 -12.51
C PHE A 322 0.17 6.97 -13.30
N PRO A 323 1.45 7.25 -13.01
CA PRO A 323 2.57 6.63 -13.71
C PRO A 323 2.62 5.11 -13.51
N GLY A 324 2.31 4.64 -12.31
CA GLY A 324 2.23 3.22 -11.98
C GLY A 324 3.60 2.55 -11.90
N TYR A 325 4.65 3.27 -11.48
CA TYR A 325 5.96 2.65 -11.26
C TYR A 325 5.89 1.64 -10.12
N PHE A 326 6.55 0.51 -10.32
CA PHE A 326 6.61 -0.59 -9.37
C PHE A 326 8.05 -1.07 -9.16
N CYS A 327 8.28 -1.86 -8.11
CA CYS A 327 9.56 -2.49 -7.83
C CYS A 327 9.40 -3.97 -7.44
N CYS A 328 10.51 -4.55 -7.04
CA CYS A 328 10.50 -5.73 -6.17
C CYS A 328 9.93 -6.99 -6.80
N ASN A 329 10.04 -7.13 -8.13
CA ASN A 329 9.45 -8.22 -8.94
C ASN A 329 7.92 -8.29 -8.84
N GLU A 330 7.27 -7.20 -8.48
CA GLU A 330 5.82 -7.11 -8.47
C GLU A 330 5.24 -7.51 -9.83
N GLN A 331 4.15 -8.24 -9.82
CA GLN A 331 3.46 -8.72 -11.01
C GLN A 331 2.04 -8.15 -11.08
N LEU A 332 1.56 -7.94 -12.29
CA LEU A 332 0.17 -7.57 -12.52
C LEU A 332 -0.77 -8.59 -11.85
N GLY A 333 -1.74 -8.10 -11.09
CA GLY A 333 -2.75 -8.94 -10.46
C GLY A 333 -3.52 -9.79 -11.49
N PRO A 334 -3.75 -11.08 -11.23
CA PRO A 334 -4.33 -12.01 -12.21
C PRO A 334 -5.79 -11.67 -12.60
N ASN A 335 -6.46 -10.83 -11.82
CA ASN A 335 -7.83 -10.40 -12.07
C ASN A 335 -7.91 -9.08 -12.84
N LEU A 336 -6.77 -8.40 -13.09
CA LEU A 336 -6.73 -7.11 -13.76
C LEU A 336 -6.54 -7.24 -15.26
N ALA A 337 -7.12 -6.31 -16.00
CA ALA A 337 -6.82 -6.15 -17.41
C ALA A 337 -5.39 -5.62 -17.60
N PRO A 338 -4.73 -5.90 -18.74
CA PRO A 338 -3.42 -5.34 -19.04
C PRO A 338 -3.41 -3.81 -19.08
N TYR A 339 -2.30 -3.22 -18.66
CA TYR A 339 -2.04 -1.78 -18.72
C TYR A 339 -1.35 -1.40 -20.05
N PRO A 340 -1.43 -0.13 -20.51
CA PRO A 340 -2.11 0.99 -19.84
C PRO A 340 -3.64 0.87 -19.90
N GLN A 341 -4.31 1.48 -18.92
CA GLN A 341 -5.76 1.59 -18.87
C GLN A 341 -6.17 3.06 -18.80
N ALA A 342 -7.38 3.37 -19.23
CA ALA A 342 -7.94 4.72 -19.07
C ALA A 342 -9.43 4.63 -18.82
N ASP A 343 -9.93 5.55 -18.00
CA ASP A 343 -11.34 5.76 -17.75
C ASP A 343 -11.73 7.21 -18.04
N THR A 344 -13.00 7.46 -18.34
CA THR A 344 -13.48 8.80 -18.67
C THR A 344 -14.79 9.08 -17.95
N ILE A 345 -14.75 10.06 -17.07
CA ILE A 345 -15.92 10.57 -16.36
C ILE A 345 -16.44 11.78 -17.13
N HIS A 346 -17.62 11.66 -17.76
CA HIS A 346 -18.28 12.75 -18.46
C HIS A 346 -18.99 13.67 -17.48
N LEU A 347 -18.65 14.94 -17.53
CA LEU A 347 -19.29 16.02 -16.78
C LEU A 347 -20.36 16.71 -17.65
N SER A 348 -20.92 17.82 -17.17
CA SER A 348 -21.90 18.58 -17.96
C SER A 348 -21.23 19.30 -19.15
N GLY A 349 -21.90 19.30 -20.31
CA GLY A 349 -21.41 19.93 -21.55
C GLY A 349 -20.31 19.09 -22.21
N SER A 350 -19.23 19.74 -22.65
CA SER A 350 -18.06 19.09 -23.26
C SER A 350 -16.94 18.78 -22.26
N SER A 351 -17.19 18.95 -20.96
CA SER A 351 -16.20 18.74 -19.91
C SER A 351 -16.11 17.25 -19.53
N ALA A 352 -14.90 16.78 -19.30
CA ALA A 352 -14.64 15.40 -18.84
C ALA A 352 -13.39 15.35 -17.94
N ILE A 353 -13.35 14.33 -17.09
CA ILE A 353 -12.12 13.91 -16.39
C ILE A 353 -11.68 12.62 -17.04
N VAL A 354 -10.45 12.60 -17.54
CA VAL A 354 -9.80 11.40 -18.08
C VAL A 354 -8.77 10.92 -17.06
N ILE A 355 -8.92 9.69 -16.61
CA ILE A 355 -8.00 9.04 -15.66
C ILE A 355 -7.15 8.06 -16.46
N ASN A 356 -5.85 8.24 -16.43
CA ASN A 356 -4.90 7.39 -17.15
C ASN A 356 -4.05 6.62 -16.14
N TYR A 357 -4.09 5.31 -16.21
CA TYR A 357 -3.23 4.41 -15.48
C TYR A 357 -2.19 3.83 -16.45
N ASN A 358 -0.95 4.33 -16.37
CA ASN A 358 0.10 3.90 -17.29
C ASN A 358 0.60 2.49 -16.99
N ASN A 359 0.62 2.13 -15.70
CA ASN A 359 1.00 0.80 -15.22
C ASN A 359 0.30 0.50 -13.88
N TYR A 360 0.58 -0.66 -13.27
CA TYR A 360 -0.15 -1.21 -12.11
C TYR A 360 0.49 -0.96 -10.74
N GLY A 361 1.67 -0.35 -10.65
CA GLY A 361 2.30 -0.05 -9.36
C GLY A 361 1.79 1.23 -8.72
N GLY A 362 2.03 1.40 -7.42
CA GLY A 362 1.60 2.57 -6.63
C GLY A 362 2.64 3.68 -6.54
N ASP A 363 3.68 3.66 -7.36
CA ASP A 363 4.77 4.65 -7.40
C ASP A 363 5.59 4.79 -6.10
N ASN A 364 6.59 5.66 -6.12
CA ASN A 364 7.50 5.88 -4.99
C ASN A 364 6.91 6.87 -3.97
N THR A 365 6.67 6.38 -2.77
CA THR A 365 6.07 7.13 -1.65
C THR A 365 7.07 7.44 -0.54
N GLY A 366 8.07 6.57 -0.33
CA GLY A 366 8.96 6.61 0.83
C GLY A 366 8.29 6.13 2.12
N ALA A 367 9.11 5.80 3.12
CA ALA A 367 8.62 5.41 4.44
C ALA A 367 9.63 5.81 5.53
N ILE A 368 9.16 5.95 6.78
CA ILE A 368 10.00 6.16 7.97
C ILE A 368 9.79 5.00 8.94
N LEU A 369 10.89 4.45 9.43
CA LEU A 369 10.87 3.41 10.45
C LEU A 369 11.61 3.84 11.70
N LEU A 370 11.01 3.60 12.86
CA LEU A 370 11.62 3.85 14.17
C LEU A 370 11.64 2.56 14.99
N SER A 371 12.78 2.25 15.60
CA SER A 371 12.95 1.09 16.48
C SER A 371 14.24 1.21 17.28
N PRO A 372 14.35 0.61 18.49
CA PRO A 372 15.62 0.43 19.16
C PRO A 372 16.68 -0.34 18.33
N PHE A 373 16.24 -1.09 17.33
CA PHE A 373 17.08 -1.88 16.44
C PHE A 373 17.54 -1.13 15.18
N ILE A 374 17.25 0.17 15.07
CA ILE A 374 17.62 1.05 13.97
C ILE A 374 18.50 2.17 14.50
N LYS A 375 19.65 2.43 13.86
CA LYS A 375 20.46 3.62 14.18
C LYS A 375 19.78 4.88 13.66
N ALA A 376 19.77 5.89 14.49
CA ALA A 376 19.26 7.21 14.12
C ALA A 376 19.94 7.75 12.85
N GLY A 377 19.14 8.30 11.93
CA GLY A 377 19.60 8.85 10.66
C GLY A 377 20.04 7.81 9.62
N THR A 378 19.60 6.54 9.75
CA THR A 378 19.77 5.53 8.71
C THR A 378 19.00 5.94 7.45
N VAL A 379 19.59 5.74 6.27
CA VAL A 379 18.92 5.92 4.98
C VAL A 379 19.13 4.66 4.15
N SER A 380 18.02 4.05 3.70
CA SER A 380 18.03 2.94 2.75
C SER A 380 17.52 3.40 1.39
N THR A 381 18.23 3.02 0.34
CA THR A 381 17.83 3.23 -1.06
C THR A 381 17.41 1.93 -1.73
N THR A 382 17.39 0.82 -0.98
CA THR A 382 16.91 -0.49 -1.47
C THR A 382 15.44 -0.37 -1.84
N PRO A 383 15.03 -0.85 -3.02
CA PRO A 383 13.61 -0.87 -3.38
C PRO A 383 12.83 -1.85 -2.49
N TYR A 384 11.79 -1.34 -1.86
CA TYR A 384 10.82 -2.08 -1.05
C TYR A 384 9.40 -1.66 -1.42
N ASN A 385 8.42 -2.51 -1.15
CA ASN A 385 7.00 -2.19 -1.33
C ASN A 385 6.15 -2.79 -0.21
N HIS A 386 4.82 -2.70 -0.31
CA HIS A 386 3.92 -3.22 0.71
C HIS A 386 4.08 -4.74 0.92
N TYR A 387 4.40 -5.50 -0.14
CA TYR A 387 4.67 -6.94 0.01
C TYR A 387 5.99 -7.20 0.75
N SER A 388 7.01 -6.35 0.55
CA SER A 388 8.26 -6.40 1.33
C SER A 388 8.01 -6.11 2.82
N MET A 389 7.13 -5.16 3.13
CA MET A 389 6.72 -4.84 4.50
C MET A 389 5.96 -6.02 5.13
N LEU A 390 4.96 -6.57 4.44
CA LEU A 390 4.20 -7.73 4.91
C LEU A 390 5.13 -8.90 5.20
N ARG A 391 6.01 -9.26 4.25
CA ARG A 391 7.01 -10.32 4.42
C ARG A 391 7.89 -10.08 5.65
N THR A 392 8.31 -8.83 5.87
CA THR A 392 9.12 -8.46 7.05
C THR A 392 8.38 -8.71 8.35
N ILE A 393 7.09 -8.34 8.43
CA ILE A 393 6.27 -8.54 9.61
C ILE A 393 6.03 -10.02 9.86
N GLU A 394 5.77 -10.79 8.80
CA GLU A 394 5.63 -12.24 8.86
C GLU A 394 6.92 -12.91 9.37
N ASP A 395 8.08 -12.49 8.87
CA ASP A 395 9.40 -12.97 9.33
C ASP A 395 9.68 -12.62 10.80
N ILE A 396 9.31 -11.41 11.25
CA ILE A 396 9.43 -10.98 12.64
C ILE A 396 8.68 -11.96 13.57
N PHE A 397 7.46 -12.32 13.19
CA PHE A 397 6.58 -13.19 13.97
C PHE A 397 6.72 -14.68 13.62
N ARG A 398 7.61 -15.04 12.69
CA ARG A 398 7.85 -16.41 12.20
C ARG A 398 6.59 -17.05 11.60
N LEU A 399 5.87 -16.28 10.83
CA LEU A 399 4.69 -16.70 10.09
C LEU A 399 5.07 -17.13 8.67
N SER A 400 4.18 -17.84 7.99
CA SER A 400 4.32 -18.14 6.57
C SER A 400 4.00 -16.89 5.75
N HIS A 401 4.63 -16.73 4.58
CA HIS A 401 4.35 -15.59 3.72
C HIS A 401 3.02 -15.75 2.97
N LEU A 402 2.21 -14.70 2.96
CA LEU A 402 0.91 -14.62 2.29
C LEU A 402 1.01 -13.97 0.91
N GLY A 403 0.21 -14.43 -0.02
CA GLY A 403 0.06 -13.78 -1.32
C GLY A 403 1.41 -13.45 -1.96
N ASN A 404 1.54 -12.23 -2.48
CA ASN A 404 2.78 -11.78 -3.11
C ASN A 404 3.94 -11.53 -2.13
N ALA A 405 3.73 -11.57 -0.82
CA ALA A 405 4.84 -11.59 0.14
C ALA A 405 5.71 -12.85 0.02
N GLN A 406 5.20 -13.93 -0.60
CA GLN A 406 5.98 -15.14 -0.90
C GLN A 406 6.70 -15.12 -2.27
N THR A 407 6.57 -14.03 -3.05
CA THR A 407 7.18 -13.94 -4.39
C THR A 407 8.68 -14.24 -4.34
N ASP A 408 9.14 -15.08 -5.24
CA ASP A 408 10.56 -15.41 -5.36
C ASP A 408 11.39 -14.16 -5.65
N GLY A 409 12.46 -13.98 -4.86
CA GLY A 409 13.33 -12.80 -4.98
C GLY A 409 12.79 -11.51 -4.37
N LEU A 410 11.59 -11.50 -3.78
CA LEU A 410 11.13 -10.37 -2.97
C LEU A 410 12.01 -10.27 -1.71
N VAL A 411 12.49 -9.06 -1.42
CA VAL A 411 13.41 -8.81 -0.30
C VAL A 411 12.62 -8.22 0.86
N PRO A 412 12.70 -8.80 2.08
CA PRO A 412 12.21 -8.14 3.29
C PRO A 412 13.13 -6.99 3.67
N LEU A 413 12.70 -6.11 4.58
CA LEU A 413 13.53 -5.05 5.15
C LEU A 413 14.76 -5.66 5.82
N GLY A 414 15.95 -5.31 5.32
CA GLY A 414 17.20 -6.00 5.63
C GLY A 414 18.09 -5.27 6.64
N THR A 415 19.37 -5.62 6.59
CA THR A 415 20.42 -5.04 7.45
C THR A 415 20.76 -3.59 7.10
N ASP A 416 20.34 -3.12 5.95
CA ASP A 416 20.41 -1.72 5.53
C ASP A 416 19.39 -0.83 6.28
N VAL A 417 18.33 -1.46 6.82
CA VAL A 417 17.32 -0.82 7.67
C VAL A 417 17.60 -1.10 9.15
N PHE A 418 17.70 -2.38 9.54
CA PHE A 418 17.95 -2.79 10.93
C PHE A 418 19.44 -2.74 11.25
N THR A 419 19.94 -1.54 11.45
CA THR A 419 21.37 -1.22 11.58
C THR A 419 21.92 -1.28 13.01
N ASN A 420 21.10 -1.63 14.01
CA ASN A 420 21.42 -1.67 15.44
C ASN A 420 20.97 -2.99 16.11
N VAL A 421 21.30 -4.13 15.51
CA VAL A 421 20.84 -5.46 15.97
C VAL A 421 21.81 -6.23 16.84
N ASN A 422 22.93 -5.64 17.29
CA ASN A 422 23.96 -6.28 18.13
C ASN A 422 23.50 -6.60 19.56
#